data_f54542637195a9e9c57c0f28a4f29f10
#
_entry.id   f54542637195a9e9c57c0f28a4f29f10
#
_cell.length_a   1.000
_cell.length_b   1.000
_cell.length_c   1.000
_cell.angle_alpha   90.00
_cell.angle_beta   90.00
_cell.angle_gamma   90.00
#
_symmetry.space_group_name_H-M   'P 1'
#
loop_
_entity.id
_entity.type
_entity.pdbx_description
1 polymer ?
#
loop_
_entity_poly.entity_id
_entity_poly.type
_entity_poly.pdbx_seq_one_letter_code
_entity_poly.pdbx_strand_id
1 'polypeptide(L)'
;MAQTRPLPRICIALGFPELDRLLEHARREAESGESFLEFRLDYLEHPERGAQAIRGFLEQYQDCIVLATCRRHQNHGKFNGSIEEEMRVLDVAVTAGAQAVDVEIESAESAAARLSVFRGRARLIVSYHNYEATPQLDTLLSRMTHIPADGYKIVTTARKPSDYGRVLTLAKAHPRTPLVVLAMGETGFPSRVLSSAFGGMYTYAAPTAAQGTAAGQVCARQLRHLYRVDKLSRSSKIYGVVADPVRHSISPAVHNRAFQYRRMEAVYLPFLVAPAQMRDFFGLAERLPVAGFSVTIPHKQKILRYLDIVDPLARRIGAVNTVWRKAGKWRGSNTDAAGVTVPLSNHLRLHNASVLIVGNGGAARSAACALSDAGARIALVGRNADRVRSLAKICGAEAVLAEQLPQRYFDALVHATPLGMYPHVNDCFFNGGIPADVVFDMVYNPLETELTRRAREQGKTVIRGMQMFVEQAVRQFETWTGQPAPRSQMEKAAMEALSCLA
;
A
#
# COMPACT_ATOMS: atom_id res chain seq x y z
N MET A 1 11.77 14.56 -38.96
CA MET A 1 11.57 13.58 -37.88
C MET A 1 10.68 14.26 -36.84
N ALA A 2 9.43 13.83 -36.69
CA ALA A 2 8.57 14.33 -35.65
C ALA A 2 9.23 14.00 -34.30
N GLN A 3 9.56 15.01 -33.49
CA GLN A 3 10.05 14.80 -32.12
C GLN A 3 8.96 14.01 -31.39
N THR A 4 9.22 12.73 -31.15
CA THR A 4 8.29 11.89 -30.41
C THR A 4 8.19 12.42 -28.97
N ARG A 5 7.01 12.93 -28.62
CA ARG A 5 6.68 13.41 -27.27
C ARG A 5 7.10 12.35 -26.23
N PRO A 6 7.73 12.72 -25.10
CA PRO A 6 8.10 11.73 -24.08
C PRO A 6 6.85 11.05 -23.50
N LEU A 7 6.93 9.75 -23.22
CA LEU A 7 5.82 9.01 -22.61
C LEU A 7 5.60 9.51 -21.18
N PRO A 8 4.34 9.77 -20.77
CA PRO A 8 4.01 10.07 -19.38
C PRO A 8 4.36 8.90 -18.45
N ARG A 9 4.59 9.19 -17.17
CA ARG A 9 5.01 8.18 -16.18
C ARG A 9 3.93 7.17 -15.79
N ILE A 10 2.67 7.43 -16.11
CA ILE A 10 1.53 6.56 -15.78
C ILE A 10 0.80 6.22 -17.07
N CYS A 11 0.67 4.92 -17.36
CA CYS A 11 -0.11 4.36 -18.45
C CYS A 11 -1.37 3.68 -17.87
N ILE A 12 -2.55 4.03 -18.36
CA ILE A 12 -3.80 3.42 -17.90
C ILE A 12 -4.19 2.30 -18.85
N ALA A 13 -4.26 1.07 -18.35
CA ALA A 13 -4.61 -0.11 -19.15
C ALA A 13 -6.13 -0.28 -19.24
N LEU A 14 -6.68 -0.16 -20.45
CA LEU A 14 -8.10 -0.25 -20.76
C LEU A 14 -8.40 -1.61 -21.40
N GLY A 15 -8.87 -2.58 -20.61
CA GLY A 15 -9.23 -3.93 -21.05
C GLY A 15 -10.72 -4.19 -20.85
N PHE A 16 -11.54 -3.91 -21.86
CA PHE A 16 -13.00 -4.08 -21.86
C PHE A 16 -13.44 -4.93 -23.05
N PRO A 17 -14.44 -5.82 -22.87
CA PRO A 17 -14.93 -6.66 -23.97
C PRO A 17 -15.74 -5.88 -25.01
N GLU A 18 -16.42 -4.79 -24.63
CA GLU A 18 -17.21 -3.95 -25.51
C GLU A 18 -16.43 -2.69 -25.90
N LEU A 19 -16.44 -2.36 -27.20
CA LEU A 19 -15.76 -1.18 -27.74
C LEU A 19 -16.28 0.13 -27.11
N ASP A 20 -17.58 0.25 -26.96
CA ASP A 20 -18.21 1.45 -26.41
C ASP A 20 -17.74 1.71 -24.98
N ARG A 21 -17.62 0.65 -24.17
CA ARG A 21 -17.10 0.76 -22.79
C ARG A 21 -15.62 1.14 -22.77
N LEU A 22 -14.82 0.56 -23.67
CA LEU A 22 -13.40 0.94 -23.80
C LEU A 22 -13.29 2.42 -24.11
N LEU A 23 -14.06 2.92 -25.09
CA LEU A 23 -14.04 4.35 -25.46
C LEU A 23 -14.62 5.26 -24.38
N GLU A 24 -15.68 4.85 -23.68
CA GLU A 24 -16.24 5.59 -22.55
C GLU A 24 -15.17 5.81 -21.45
N HIS A 25 -14.48 4.75 -21.06
CA HIS A 25 -13.42 4.85 -20.07
C HIS A 25 -12.22 5.64 -20.57
N ALA A 26 -11.83 5.48 -21.86
CA ALA A 26 -10.76 6.28 -22.46
C ALA A 26 -11.07 7.78 -22.41
N ARG A 27 -12.30 8.18 -22.75
CA ARG A 27 -12.76 9.59 -22.67
C ARG A 27 -12.72 10.09 -21.23
N ARG A 28 -13.26 9.32 -20.28
CA ARG A 28 -13.27 9.68 -18.84
C ARG A 28 -11.87 9.93 -18.30
N GLU A 29 -10.91 9.07 -18.63
CA GLU A 29 -9.53 9.25 -18.19
C GLU A 29 -8.89 10.48 -18.88
N ALA A 30 -9.12 10.70 -20.17
CA ALA A 30 -8.64 11.87 -20.89
C ALA A 30 -9.22 13.19 -20.32
N GLU A 31 -10.52 13.23 -20.03
CA GLU A 31 -11.21 14.36 -19.41
C GLU A 31 -10.72 14.64 -17.99
N SER A 32 -10.24 13.61 -17.28
CA SER A 32 -9.60 13.77 -15.97
C SER A 32 -8.16 14.28 -16.03
N GLY A 33 -7.61 14.51 -17.26
CA GLY A 33 -6.27 15.01 -17.49
C GLY A 33 -5.19 13.94 -17.67
N GLU A 34 -5.58 12.66 -17.80
CA GLU A 34 -4.66 11.58 -18.09
C GLU A 34 -4.42 11.48 -19.61
N SER A 35 -3.17 11.32 -20.03
CA SER A 35 -2.79 11.44 -21.44
C SER A 35 -2.03 10.24 -21.97
N PHE A 36 -1.93 9.12 -21.25
CA PHE A 36 -1.28 7.92 -21.75
C PHE A 36 -2.13 6.69 -21.44
N LEU A 37 -2.72 6.12 -22.49
CA LEU A 37 -3.71 5.06 -22.40
C LEU A 37 -3.25 3.83 -23.20
N GLU A 38 -3.30 2.65 -22.59
CA GLU A 38 -3.13 1.38 -23.29
C GLU A 38 -4.51 0.84 -23.69
N PHE A 39 -4.75 0.70 -25.00
CA PHE A 39 -5.92 0.04 -25.56
C PHE A 39 -5.63 -1.45 -25.69
N ARG A 40 -6.22 -2.27 -24.83
CA ARG A 40 -6.14 -3.73 -24.84
C ARG A 40 -7.12 -4.30 -25.87
N LEU A 41 -6.70 -4.25 -27.13
CA LEU A 41 -7.50 -4.69 -28.27
C LEU A 41 -7.85 -6.18 -28.20
N ASP A 42 -7.00 -6.97 -27.55
CA ASP A 42 -7.21 -8.40 -27.32
C ASP A 42 -8.43 -8.73 -26.44
N TYR A 43 -8.98 -7.75 -25.70
CA TYR A 43 -10.20 -7.96 -24.91
C TYR A 43 -11.48 -7.85 -25.76
N LEU A 44 -11.39 -7.19 -26.92
CA LEU A 44 -12.53 -6.97 -27.80
C LEU A 44 -12.85 -8.21 -28.64
N GLU A 45 -14.12 -8.44 -28.93
CA GLU A 45 -14.55 -9.48 -29.86
C GLU A 45 -14.01 -9.24 -31.28
N HIS A 46 -13.94 -7.95 -31.68
CA HIS A 46 -13.40 -7.51 -32.96
C HIS A 46 -12.22 -6.53 -32.76
N PRO A 47 -10.98 -7.01 -32.52
CA PRO A 47 -9.82 -6.18 -32.26
C PRO A 47 -9.53 -5.12 -33.32
N GLU A 48 -9.77 -5.41 -34.62
CA GLU A 48 -9.55 -4.47 -35.73
C GLU A 48 -10.49 -3.25 -35.66
N ARG A 49 -11.75 -3.43 -35.20
CA ARG A 49 -12.68 -2.30 -34.98
C ARG A 49 -12.18 -1.39 -33.89
N GLY A 50 -11.64 -1.95 -32.79
CA GLY A 50 -11.00 -1.20 -31.73
C GLY A 50 -9.77 -0.44 -32.22
N ALA A 51 -8.94 -1.07 -33.06
CA ALA A 51 -7.79 -0.44 -33.67
C ALA A 51 -8.18 0.76 -34.57
N GLN A 52 -9.23 0.61 -35.40
CA GLN A 52 -9.76 1.69 -36.24
C GLN A 52 -10.33 2.86 -35.40
N ALA A 53 -10.98 2.58 -34.29
CA ALA A 53 -11.61 3.57 -33.41
C ALA A 53 -10.59 4.52 -32.74
N ILE A 54 -9.30 4.17 -32.69
CA ILE A 54 -8.22 5.01 -32.16
C ILE A 54 -8.17 6.35 -32.89
N ARG A 55 -8.43 6.39 -34.20
CA ARG A 55 -8.43 7.64 -35.00
C ARG A 55 -9.45 8.62 -34.45
N GLY A 56 -10.71 8.23 -34.35
CA GLY A 56 -11.78 9.12 -33.85
C GLY A 56 -11.55 9.56 -32.40
N PHE A 57 -10.96 8.69 -31.57
CA PHE A 57 -10.56 9.07 -30.21
C PHE A 57 -9.46 10.14 -30.22
N LEU A 58 -8.39 9.98 -30.99
CA LEU A 58 -7.28 10.92 -31.06
C LEU A 58 -7.63 12.25 -31.76
N GLU A 59 -8.58 12.25 -32.68
CA GLU A 59 -9.12 13.49 -33.27
C GLU A 59 -9.78 14.37 -32.20
N GLN A 60 -10.44 13.75 -31.23
CA GLN A 60 -11.10 14.44 -30.11
C GLN A 60 -10.12 14.77 -28.96
N TYR A 61 -9.14 13.89 -28.68
CA TYR A 61 -8.20 14.00 -27.55
C TYR A 61 -6.74 13.99 -28.06
N GLN A 62 -6.35 15.06 -28.78
CA GLN A 62 -5.06 15.17 -29.47
C GLN A 62 -3.84 15.11 -28.54
N ASP A 63 -4.01 15.42 -27.26
CA ASP A 63 -2.95 15.34 -26.27
C ASP A 63 -2.70 13.92 -25.73
N CYS A 64 -3.58 13.01 -26.02
CA CYS A 64 -3.44 11.61 -25.59
C CYS A 64 -2.42 10.87 -26.46
N ILE A 65 -1.71 9.96 -25.80
CA ILE A 65 -0.85 8.94 -26.42
C ILE A 65 -1.54 7.58 -26.24
N VAL A 66 -1.74 6.85 -27.32
CA VAL A 66 -2.32 5.52 -27.30
C VAL A 66 -1.22 4.49 -27.54
N LEU A 67 -1.09 3.56 -26.59
CA LEU A 67 -0.35 2.31 -26.71
C LEU A 67 -1.35 1.22 -27.12
N ALA A 68 -1.19 0.62 -28.28
CA ALA A 68 -2.03 -0.50 -28.75
C ALA A 68 -1.40 -1.83 -28.34
N THR A 69 -2.19 -2.70 -27.72
CA THR A 69 -1.80 -4.05 -27.30
C THR A 69 -2.83 -5.06 -27.78
N CYS A 70 -2.39 -6.09 -28.52
CA CYS A 70 -3.23 -7.20 -28.94
C CYS A 70 -2.58 -8.53 -28.52
N ARG A 71 -2.57 -8.80 -27.21
CA ARG A 71 -1.84 -9.93 -26.64
C ARG A 71 -2.55 -11.24 -26.87
N ARG A 72 -1.79 -12.21 -27.38
CA ARG A 72 -2.28 -13.56 -27.66
C ARG A 72 -2.56 -14.34 -26.38
N HIS A 73 -3.49 -15.31 -26.46
CA HIS A 73 -3.88 -16.11 -25.30
C HIS A 73 -2.73 -16.98 -24.77
N GLN A 74 -1.78 -17.42 -25.61
CA GLN A 74 -0.57 -18.14 -25.20
C GLN A 74 0.32 -17.31 -24.25
N ASN A 75 0.21 -15.98 -24.34
CA ASN A 75 0.92 -15.02 -23.49
C ASN A 75 -0.04 -14.40 -22.44
N HIS A 76 -1.08 -15.16 -22.04
CA HIS A 76 -2.09 -14.73 -21.06
C HIS A 76 -2.92 -13.49 -21.50
N GLY A 77 -3.00 -13.20 -22.79
CA GLY A 77 -3.94 -12.25 -23.37
C GLY A 77 -5.29 -12.91 -23.66
N LYS A 78 -6.12 -12.22 -24.44
CA LYS A 78 -7.46 -12.69 -24.86
C LYS A 78 -7.54 -12.98 -26.36
N PHE A 79 -6.56 -12.53 -27.16
CA PHE A 79 -6.56 -12.72 -28.60
C PHE A 79 -6.25 -14.17 -28.97
N ASN A 80 -7.14 -14.78 -29.71
CA ASN A 80 -7.01 -16.18 -30.14
C ASN A 80 -6.61 -16.33 -31.63
N GLY A 81 -5.94 -15.31 -32.19
CA GLY A 81 -5.44 -15.33 -33.57
C GLY A 81 -3.99 -15.78 -33.69
N SER A 82 -3.53 -15.86 -34.93
CA SER A 82 -2.13 -16.10 -35.27
C SER A 82 -1.26 -14.87 -35.01
N ILE A 83 0.07 -15.02 -35.05
CA ILE A 83 1.01 -13.90 -34.97
C ILE A 83 0.81 -12.92 -36.13
N GLU A 84 0.50 -13.44 -37.33
CA GLU A 84 0.21 -12.64 -38.52
C GLU A 84 -1.00 -11.72 -38.30
N GLU A 85 -2.05 -12.27 -37.70
CA GLU A 85 -3.26 -11.49 -37.35
C GLU A 85 -3.00 -10.48 -36.24
N GLU A 86 -2.22 -10.83 -35.20
CA GLU A 86 -1.76 -9.90 -34.19
C GLU A 86 -1.05 -8.70 -34.84
N MET A 87 -0.06 -8.96 -35.71
CA MET A 87 0.70 -7.89 -36.37
C MET A 87 -0.20 -7.03 -37.28
N ARG A 88 -1.20 -7.61 -37.93
CA ARG A 88 -2.17 -6.87 -38.74
C ARG A 88 -3.03 -5.94 -37.91
N VAL A 89 -3.56 -6.41 -36.78
CA VAL A 89 -4.33 -5.56 -35.82
C VAL A 89 -3.50 -4.38 -35.34
N LEU A 90 -2.24 -4.63 -34.97
CA LEU A 90 -1.34 -3.58 -34.52
C LEU A 90 -0.99 -2.58 -35.63
N ASP A 91 -0.81 -3.04 -36.87
CA ASP A 91 -0.58 -2.13 -38.01
C ASP A 91 -1.80 -1.26 -38.33
N VAL A 92 -3.01 -1.81 -38.22
CA VAL A 92 -4.26 -1.03 -38.30
C VAL A 92 -4.30 0.05 -37.21
N ALA A 93 -3.93 -0.31 -35.96
CA ALA A 93 -3.88 0.64 -34.85
C ALA A 93 -2.88 1.79 -35.11
N VAL A 94 -1.68 1.47 -35.61
CA VAL A 94 -0.66 2.47 -35.97
C VAL A 94 -1.13 3.35 -37.11
N THR A 95 -1.79 2.77 -38.14
CA THR A 95 -2.39 3.52 -39.26
C THR A 95 -3.53 4.44 -38.77
N ALA A 96 -4.24 4.05 -37.72
CA ALA A 96 -5.25 4.89 -37.05
C ALA A 96 -4.67 5.95 -36.12
N GLY A 97 -3.34 5.95 -35.89
CA GLY A 97 -2.64 7.00 -35.12
C GLY A 97 -2.08 6.55 -33.77
N ALA A 98 -2.12 5.25 -33.43
CA ALA A 98 -1.45 4.78 -32.21
C ALA A 98 0.04 5.12 -32.24
N GLN A 99 0.56 5.71 -31.16
CA GLN A 99 1.94 6.19 -31.09
C GLN A 99 2.90 5.14 -30.48
N ALA A 100 2.36 4.05 -29.94
CA ALA A 100 3.15 2.92 -29.45
C ALA A 100 2.40 1.59 -29.65
N VAL A 101 3.15 0.51 -29.78
CA VAL A 101 2.64 -0.87 -29.80
C VAL A 101 3.40 -1.73 -28.81
N ASP A 102 2.69 -2.66 -28.17
CA ASP A 102 3.23 -3.67 -27.24
C ASP A 102 3.17 -5.03 -27.93
N VAL A 103 4.32 -5.68 -28.09
CA VAL A 103 4.45 -7.00 -28.69
C VAL A 103 5.18 -7.91 -27.70
N GLU A 104 4.57 -9.06 -27.36
CA GLU A 104 5.19 -10.03 -26.48
C GLU A 104 6.44 -10.64 -27.12
N ILE A 105 7.48 -10.95 -26.33
CA ILE A 105 8.79 -11.41 -26.82
C ILE A 105 8.67 -12.62 -27.77
N GLU A 106 7.79 -13.56 -27.45
CA GLU A 106 7.58 -14.77 -28.26
C GLU A 106 7.00 -14.44 -29.65
N SER A 107 6.07 -13.50 -29.73
CA SER A 107 5.55 -12.98 -31.00
C SER A 107 6.62 -12.16 -31.73
N ALA A 108 7.39 -11.35 -31.01
CA ALA A 108 8.43 -10.51 -31.57
C ALA A 108 9.59 -11.32 -32.17
N GLU A 109 10.02 -12.40 -31.53
CA GLU A 109 11.03 -13.33 -32.06
C GLU A 109 10.53 -14.00 -33.33
N SER A 110 9.29 -14.49 -33.33
CA SER A 110 8.69 -15.21 -34.45
C SER A 110 8.39 -14.29 -35.65
N ALA A 111 8.07 -13.01 -35.38
CA ALA A 111 7.73 -12.03 -36.42
C ALA A 111 8.81 -10.97 -36.64
N ALA A 112 10.07 -11.22 -36.31
CA ALA A 112 11.15 -10.24 -36.29
C ALA A 112 11.28 -9.41 -37.59
N ALA A 113 11.13 -10.03 -38.75
CA ALA A 113 11.16 -9.35 -40.04
C ALA A 113 10.00 -8.35 -40.25
N ARG A 114 8.85 -8.61 -39.64
CA ARG A 114 7.63 -7.78 -39.75
C ARG A 114 7.66 -6.57 -38.77
N LEU A 115 8.43 -6.63 -37.70
CA LEU A 115 8.51 -5.51 -36.74
C LEU A 115 9.01 -4.21 -37.39
N SER A 116 9.73 -4.32 -38.50
CA SER A 116 10.19 -3.17 -39.29
C SER A 116 9.04 -2.26 -39.77
N VAL A 117 7.80 -2.77 -39.90
CA VAL A 117 6.63 -1.99 -40.30
C VAL A 117 6.29 -0.88 -39.29
N PHE A 118 6.62 -1.05 -38.02
CA PHE A 118 6.37 -0.06 -36.96
C PHE A 118 7.45 1.01 -36.90
N ARG A 119 8.64 0.74 -37.46
CA ARG A 119 9.81 1.64 -37.35
C ARG A 119 9.52 3.02 -37.98
N GLY A 120 9.73 4.06 -37.15
CA GLY A 120 9.49 5.46 -37.57
C GLY A 120 8.02 5.87 -37.62
N ARG A 121 7.07 4.94 -37.39
CA ARG A 121 5.62 5.21 -37.36
C ARG A 121 5.08 5.16 -35.93
N ALA A 122 5.54 4.21 -35.12
CA ALA A 122 5.17 4.09 -33.71
C ALA A 122 6.36 3.55 -32.92
N ARG A 123 6.34 3.73 -31.61
CA ARG A 123 7.33 3.12 -30.69
C ARG A 123 7.00 1.64 -30.54
N LEU A 124 7.98 0.78 -30.72
CA LEU A 124 7.89 -0.64 -30.44
C LEU A 124 8.30 -0.91 -29.00
N ILE A 125 7.41 -1.46 -28.19
CA ILE A 125 7.70 -1.98 -26.85
C ILE A 125 7.66 -3.50 -26.95
N VAL A 126 8.82 -4.14 -26.75
CA VAL A 126 8.89 -5.61 -26.62
C VAL A 126 8.64 -5.97 -25.17
N SER A 127 7.64 -6.83 -24.91
CA SER A 127 7.20 -7.16 -23.56
C SER A 127 7.41 -8.62 -23.18
N TYR A 128 7.58 -8.86 -21.90
CA TYR A 128 7.60 -10.19 -21.29
C TYR A 128 6.76 -10.19 -20.02
N HIS A 129 5.93 -11.19 -19.86
CA HIS A 129 5.09 -11.37 -18.68
C HIS A 129 5.31 -12.74 -18.04
N ASN A 130 5.51 -12.77 -16.72
CA ASN A 130 5.52 -14.02 -15.94
C ASN A 130 4.53 -13.91 -14.78
N TYR A 131 3.45 -14.67 -14.88
CA TYR A 131 2.35 -14.65 -13.91
C TYR A 131 2.62 -15.52 -12.68
N GLU A 132 3.70 -16.27 -12.68
CA GLU A 132 4.01 -17.22 -11.60
C GLU A 132 5.13 -16.73 -10.69
N ALA A 133 6.22 -16.18 -11.22
CA ALA A 133 7.43 -15.88 -10.47
C ALA A 133 8.24 -14.73 -11.08
N THR A 134 9.34 -14.39 -10.41
CA THR A 134 10.37 -13.48 -10.93
C THR A 134 11.60 -14.30 -11.32
N PRO A 135 11.85 -14.54 -12.63
CA PRO A 135 12.96 -15.36 -13.13
C PRO A 135 14.32 -14.66 -13.02
N GLN A 136 15.34 -15.17 -13.72
CA GLN A 136 16.64 -14.52 -13.88
C GLN A 136 16.50 -13.34 -14.86
N LEU A 137 16.52 -12.12 -14.32
CA LEU A 137 16.15 -10.91 -15.06
C LEU A 137 17.23 -10.48 -16.07
N ASP A 138 18.52 -10.62 -15.74
CA ASP A 138 19.61 -10.23 -16.65
C ASP A 138 19.65 -11.10 -17.89
N THR A 139 19.46 -12.41 -17.74
CA THR A 139 19.36 -13.36 -18.88
C THR A 139 18.16 -13.04 -19.75
N LEU A 140 17.01 -12.73 -19.13
CA LEU A 140 15.81 -12.33 -19.82
C LEU A 140 16.02 -11.02 -20.60
N LEU A 141 16.59 -10.00 -19.98
CA LEU A 141 16.86 -8.72 -20.63
C LEU A 141 17.84 -8.91 -21.80
N SER A 142 18.89 -9.72 -21.63
CA SER A 142 19.79 -10.06 -22.72
C SER A 142 19.07 -10.69 -23.91
N ARG A 143 18.16 -11.64 -23.67
CA ARG A 143 17.30 -12.22 -24.72
C ARG A 143 16.48 -11.14 -25.44
N MET A 144 15.80 -10.29 -24.68
CA MET A 144 14.91 -9.26 -25.23
C MET A 144 15.68 -8.22 -26.09
N THR A 145 16.86 -7.83 -25.68
CA THR A 145 17.66 -6.81 -26.37
C THR A 145 18.26 -7.26 -27.71
N HIS A 146 18.18 -8.55 -28.06
CA HIS A 146 18.47 -9.01 -29.42
C HIS A 146 17.46 -8.51 -30.46
N ILE A 147 16.28 -8.09 -30.01
CA ILE A 147 15.27 -7.49 -30.88
C ILE A 147 15.35 -5.96 -30.73
N PRO A 148 15.72 -5.22 -31.80
CA PRO A 148 15.75 -3.77 -31.72
C PRO A 148 14.36 -3.19 -31.45
N ALA A 149 14.20 -2.49 -30.33
CA ALA A 149 12.95 -1.88 -29.88
C ALA A 149 13.20 -0.52 -29.19
N ASP A 150 12.14 0.30 -29.10
CA ASP A 150 12.19 1.60 -28.41
C ASP A 150 12.05 1.46 -26.89
N GLY A 151 11.63 0.30 -26.41
CA GLY A 151 11.55 -0.04 -25.01
C GLY A 151 11.32 -1.51 -24.75
N TYR A 152 11.70 -1.95 -23.55
CA TYR A 152 11.53 -3.34 -23.12
C TYR A 152 10.73 -3.37 -21.83
N LYS A 153 9.65 -4.14 -21.84
CA LYS A 153 8.73 -4.25 -20.70
C LYS A 153 8.85 -5.62 -20.05
N ILE A 154 9.24 -5.64 -18.79
CA ILE A 154 9.39 -6.85 -17.96
C ILE A 154 8.39 -6.78 -16.81
N VAL A 155 7.39 -7.63 -16.83
CA VAL A 155 6.37 -7.75 -15.81
C VAL A 155 6.41 -9.15 -15.21
N THR A 156 6.72 -9.25 -13.94
CA THR A 156 6.87 -10.52 -13.21
C THR A 156 5.87 -10.60 -12.07
N THR A 157 5.81 -11.73 -11.35
CA THR A 157 5.00 -11.86 -10.14
C THR A 157 5.91 -11.94 -8.92
N ALA A 158 5.67 -11.06 -7.94
CA ALA A 158 6.39 -11.08 -6.69
C ALA A 158 5.71 -12.04 -5.70
N ARG A 159 6.44 -13.05 -5.25
CA ARG A 159 6.05 -13.97 -4.17
C ARG A 159 6.65 -13.58 -2.83
N LYS A 160 7.71 -12.77 -2.83
CA LYS A 160 8.41 -12.25 -1.66
C LYS A 160 8.98 -10.85 -1.94
N PRO A 161 9.32 -10.08 -0.91
CA PRO A 161 9.83 -8.71 -1.07
C PRO A 161 11.04 -8.57 -1.98
N SER A 162 12.01 -9.48 -1.92
CA SER A 162 13.21 -9.42 -2.77
C SER A 162 12.90 -9.51 -4.27
N ASP A 163 11.75 -10.08 -4.67
CA ASP A 163 11.40 -10.22 -6.09
C ASP A 163 11.18 -8.84 -6.73
N TYR A 164 10.36 -7.97 -6.12
CA TYR A 164 10.21 -6.62 -6.66
C TYR A 164 11.47 -5.76 -6.49
N GLY A 165 12.29 -6.06 -5.48
CA GLY A 165 13.60 -5.42 -5.33
C GLY A 165 14.54 -5.72 -6.51
N ARG A 166 14.56 -6.97 -6.99
CA ARG A 166 15.33 -7.37 -8.18
C ARG A 166 14.85 -6.63 -9.42
N VAL A 167 13.52 -6.53 -9.60
CA VAL A 167 12.89 -5.80 -10.71
C VAL A 167 13.31 -4.33 -10.72
N LEU A 168 13.24 -3.64 -9.57
CA LEU A 168 13.69 -2.25 -9.44
C LEU A 168 15.20 -2.09 -9.66
N THR A 169 15.99 -3.03 -9.18
CA THR A 169 17.45 -3.01 -9.33
C THR A 169 17.86 -3.18 -10.78
N LEU A 170 17.13 -3.97 -11.58
CA LEU A 170 17.37 -4.12 -13.01
C LEU A 170 17.34 -2.78 -13.74
N ALA A 171 16.26 -1.99 -13.56
CA ALA A 171 16.15 -0.67 -14.19
C ALA A 171 17.26 0.28 -13.75
N LYS A 172 17.69 0.21 -12.48
CA LYS A 172 18.80 1.01 -11.96
C LYS A 172 20.14 0.60 -12.58
N ALA A 173 20.35 -0.70 -12.81
CA ALA A 173 21.59 -1.25 -13.38
C ALA A 173 21.76 -0.97 -14.87
N HIS A 174 20.64 -0.81 -15.60
CA HIS A 174 20.63 -0.60 -17.06
C HIS A 174 20.07 0.79 -17.46
N PRO A 175 20.71 1.91 -17.05
CA PRO A 175 20.14 3.26 -17.23
C PRO A 175 20.08 3.73 -18.69
N ARG A 176 20.77 3.06 -19.61
CA ARG A 176 20.76 3.35 -21.06
C ARG A 176 19.71 2.53 -21.81
N THR A 177 19.17 1.49 -21.22
CA THR A 177 18.14 0.63 -21.81
C THR A 177 16.78 1.15 -21.36
N PRO A 178 15.88 1.57 -22.28
CA PRO A 178 14.54 2.01 -21.93
C PRO A 178 13.72 0.85 -21.38
N LEU A 179 13.48 0.82 -20.07
CA LEU A 179 12.83 -0.30 -19.39
C LEU A 179 11.51 0.09 -18.74
N VAL A 180 10.50 -0.75 -18.90
CA VAL A 180 9.30 -0.77 -18.06
C VAL A 180 9.39 -2.01 -17.17
N VAL A 181 9.53 -1.82 -15.86
CA VAL A 181 9.76 -2.91 -14.91
C VAL A 181 8.74 -2.89 -13.80
N LEU A 182 8.00 -3.99 -13.64
CA LEU A 182 6.92 -4.12 -12.65
C LEU A 182 6.87 -5.54 -12.09
N ALA A 183 6.44 -5.65 -10.84
CA ALA A 183 6.06 -6.91 -10.24
C ALA A 183 4.56 -6.90 -9.90
N MET A 184 3.85 -7.92 -10.35
CA MET A 184 2.43 -8.13 -10.07
C MET A 184 2.20 -8.69 -8.65
N GLY A 185 0.94 -8.70 -8.26
CA GLY A 185 0.50 -9.15 -6.94
C GLY A 185 0.58 -8.03 -5.90
N GLU A 186 -0.04 -8.27 -4.75
CA GLU A 186 -0.04 -7.32 -3.63
C GLU A 186 1.37 -7.11 -3.07
N THR A 187 2.18 -8.17 -2.98
CA THR A 187 3.59 -8.10 -2.60
C THR A 187 4.40 -7.21 -3.56
N GLY A 188 4.07 -7.25 -4.86
CA GLY A 188 4.75 -6.47 -5.91
C GLY A 188 4.35 -5.01 -5.99
N PHE A 189 3.28 -4.59 -5.29
CA PHE A 189 2.73 -3.23 -5.35
C PHE A 189 3.78 -2.12 -5.22
N PRO A 190 4.78 -2.18 -4.32
CA PRO A 190 5.79 -1.14 -4.20
C PRO A 190 6.53 -0.84 -5.51
N SER A 191 6.71 -1.84 -6.38
CA SER A 191 7.36 -1.63 -7.69
C SER A 191 6.56 -0.71 -8.61
N ARG A 192 5.22 -0.72 -8.52
CA ARG A 192 4.36 0.18 -9.32
C ARG A 192 4.56 1.65 -8.97
N VAL A 193 4.82 1.92 -7.70
CA VAL A 193 5.08 3.29 -7.23
C VAL A 193 6.52 3.72 -7.49
N LEU A 194 7.48 2.80 -7.33
CA LEU A 194 8.91 3.10 -7.33
C LEU A 194 9.58 2.96 -8.71
N SER A 195 8.98 2.24 -9.68
CA SER A 195 9.60 1.92 -10.96
C SER A 195 10.22 3.13 -11.63
N SER A 196 9.45 4.21 -11.83
CA SER A 196 9.94 5.42 -12.50
C SER A 196 11.03 6.15 -11.70
N ALA A 197 11.01 6.09 -10.37
CA ALA A 197 12.06 6.65 -9.52
C ALA A 197 13.39 5.88 -9.65
N PHE A 198 13.33 4.58 -9.96
CA PHE A 198 14.49 3.71 -10.14
C PHE A 198 14.98 3.60 -11.60
N GLY A 199 14.39 4.35 -12.53
CA GLY A 199 14.80 4.43 -13.92
C GLY A 199 13.86 3.75 -14.91
N GLY A 200 12.72 3.23 -14.45
CA GLY A 200 11.67 2.74 -15.34
C GLY A 200 10.99 3.86 -16.12
N MET A 201 10.60 3.59 -17.36
CA MET A 201 9.97 4.57 -18.26
C MET A 201 8.62 5.05 -17.71
N TYR A 202 7.75 4.10 -17.34
CA TYR A 202 6.41 4.36 -16.83
C TYR A 202 5.90 3.18 -15.98
N THR A 203 4.81 3.41 -15.28
CA THR A 203 4.07 2.39 -14.53
C THR A 203 2.66 2.25 -15.07
N TYR A 204 1.97 1.19 -14.66
CA TYR A 204 0.59 0.91 -15.06
C TYR A 204 -0.42 1.20 -13.97
N ALA A 205 -1.52 1.85 -14.35
CA ALA A 205 -2.70 2.08 -13.54
C ALA A 205 -3.92 1.32 -14.08
N ALA A 206 -4.89 1.09 -13.20
CA ALA A 206 -6.25 0.70 -13.57
C ALA A 206 -7.07 1.95 -13.96
N PRO A 207 -8.16 1.80 -14.74
CA PRO A 207 -9.16 2.85 -14.91
C PRO A 207 -9.76 3.27 -13.58
N THR A 208 -10.15 4.54 -13.46
CA THR A 208 -10.67 5.10 -12.18
C THR A 208 -11.96 4.44 -11.71
N ALA A 209 -12.83 4.02 -12.63
CA ALA A 209 -14.14 3.47 -12.32
C ALA A 209 -14.30 1.98 -12.66
N ALA A 210 -13.19 1.24 -12.83
CA ALA A 210 -13.22 -0.18 -13.19
C ALA A 210 -12.07 -0.96 -12.60
N GLN A 211 -12.16 -2.28 -12.66
CA GLN A 211 -11.05 -3.16 -12.28
C GLN A 211 -9.91 -3.09 -13.29
N GLY A 212 -8.68 -3.22 -12.80
CA GLY A 212 -7.49 -3.26 -13.63
C GLY A 212 -7.32 -4.58 -14.40
N THR A 213 -6.42 -4.57 -15.35
CA THR A 213 -6.05 -5.74 -16.18
C THR A 213 -5.04 -6.67 -15.51
N ALA A 214 -4.50 -6.30 -14.35
CA ALA A 214 -3.54 -7.10 -13.59
C ALA A 214 -3.68 -6.89 -12.08
N ALA A 215 -3.36 -7.93 -11.31
CA ALA A 215 -3.41 -7.90 -9.84
C ALA A 215 -2.52 -6.79 -9.25
N GLY A 216 -3.04 -6.10 -8.22
CA GLY A 216 -2.34 -5.03 -7.54
C GLY A 216 -2.32 -3.69 -8.28
N GLN A 217 -3.04 -3.53 -9.39
CA GLN A 217 -3.23 -2.21 -10.00
C GLN A 217 -4.14 -1.33 -9.13
N VAL A 218 -3.80 -0.05 -9.10
CA VAL A 218 -4.61 1.03 -8.51
C VAL A 218 -4.85 2.09 -9.58
N CYS A 219 -5.84 2.96 -9.39
CA CYS A 219 -6.14 3.99 -10.38
C CYS A 219 -5.03 5.06 -10.47
N ALA A 220 -4.94 5.75 -11.62
CA ALA A 220 -3.97 6.81 -11.86
C ALA A 220 -4.05 7.91 -10.79
N ARG A 221 -5.26 8.28 -10.37
CA ARG A 221 -5.48 9.25 -9.28
C ARG A 221 -4.74 8.87 -7.98
N GLN A 222 -4.76 7.59 -7.59
CA GLN A 222 -4.02 7.14 -6.40
C GLN A 222 -2.51 7.22 -6.62
N LEU A 223 -2.00 6.78 -7.78
CA LEU A 223 -0.57 6.87 -8.10
C LEU A 223 -0.09 8.32 -8.11
N ARG A 224 -0.88 9.24 -8.67
CA ARG A 224 -0.52 10.64 -8.83
C ARG A 224 -0.68 11.45 -7.54
N HIS A 225 -1.82 11.33 -6.87
CA HIS A 225 -2.15 12.20 -5.73
C HIS A 225 -1.77 11.62 -4.38
N LEU A 226 -1.91 10.31 -4.18
CA LEU A 226 -1.53 9.67 -2.93
C LEU A 226 -0.03 9.36 -2.88
N TYR A 227 0.50 8.68 -3.91
CA TYR A 227 1.90 8.23 -3.94
C TYR A 227 2.85 9.19 -4.65
N ARG A 228 2.33 10.15 -5.41
CA ARG A 228 3.10 11.18 -6.14
C ARG A 228 4.17 10.61 -7.06
N VAL A 229 3.85 9.56 -7.80
CA VAL A 229 4.78 8.86 -8.70
C VAL A 229 5.55 9.81 -9.61
N ASP A 230 4.91 10.89 -10.09
CA ASP A 230 5.53 11.92 -10.94
C ASP A 230 6.61 12.76 -10.23
N LYS A 231 6.61 12.77 -8.90
CA LYS A 231 7.51 13.59 -8.08
C LYS A 231 8.61 12.78 -7.40
N LEU A 232 8.55 11.45 -7.49
CA LEU A 232 9.55 10.59 -6.87
C LEU A 232 10.84 10.56 -7.71
N SER A 233 11.97 10.52 -7.01
CA SER A 233 13.30 10.36 -7.57
C SER A 233 14.08 9.27 -6.85
N ARG A 234 15.29 8.99 -7.28
CA ARG A 234 16.19 8.02 -6.63
C ARG A 234 16.60 8.41 -5.20
N SER A 235 16.51 9.71 -4.86
CA SER A 235 16.80 10.24 -3.53
C SER A 235 15.59 10.20 -2.60
N SER A 236 14.38 9.96 -3.11
CA SER A 236 13.16 9.90 -2.32
C SER A 236 13.26 8.84 -1.23
N LYS A 237 13.05 9.27 0.03
CA LYS A 237 13.03 8.35 1.17
C LYS A 237 11.78 7.47 1.14
N ILE A 238 11.97 6.20 1.38
CA ILE A 238 10.88 5.22 1.42
C ILE A 238 10.54 4.93 2.87
N TYR A 239 9.27 5.08 3.20
CA TYR A 239 8.64 4.63 4.45
C TYR A 239 7.52 3.66 4.12
N GLY A 240 6.94 3.02 5.13
CA GLY A 240 5.79 2.18 4.88
C GLY A 240 5.22 1.48 6.11
N VAL A 241 4.23 0.63 5.90
CA VAL A 241 3.69 -0.29 6.90
C VAL A 241 3.99 -1.72 6.51
N VAL A 242 4.56 -2.48 7.45
CA VAL A 242 4.83 -3.91 7.32
C VAL A 242 3.74 -4.68 8.06
N ALA A 243 2.97 -5.47 7.31
CA ALA A 243 1.83 -6.22 7.83
C ALA A 243 1.49 -7.45 6.97
N ASP A 244 0.65 -8.33 7.50
CA ASP A 244 0.00 -9.41 6.77
C ASP A 244 -1.36 -9.74 7.43
N PRO A 245 -2.50 -9.35 6.80
CA PRO A 245 -2.65 -8.58 5.57
C PRO A 245 -2.32 -7.08 5.74
N VAL A 246 -2.10 -6.36 4.61
CA VAL A 246 -1.76 -4.93 4.63
C VAL A 246 -2.81 -4.04 3.95
N ARG A 247 -3.69 -4.63 3.16
CA ARG A 247 -4.58 -3.95 2.20
C ARG A 247 -5.53 -2.92 2.80
N HIS A 248 -5.98 -3.14 4.04
CA HIS A 248 -6.95 -2.26 4.71
C HIS A 248 -6.31 -1.15 5.55
N SER A 249 -4.99 -1.00 5.49
CA SER A 249 -4.29 0.02 6.26
C SER A 249 -4.53 1.41 5.66
N ILE A 250 -5.02 2.34 6.48
CA ILE A 250 -5.15 3.76 6.12
C ILE A 250 -3.86 4.55 6.36
N SER A 251 -2.82 3.93 6.93
CA SER A 251 -1.53 4.59 7.21
C SER A 251 -0.90 5.22 5.97
N PRO A 252 -0.97 4.64 4.75
CA PRO A 252 -0.46 5.30 3.55
C PRO A 252 -1.12 6.65 3.28
N ALA A 253 -2.44 6.79 3.47
CA ALA A 253 -3.14 8.06 3.28
C ALA A 253 -2.64 9.12 4.27
N VAL A 254 -2.50 8.74 5.53
CA VAL A 254 -2.11 9.64 6.62
C VAL A 254 -0.67 10.13 6.48
N HIS A 255 0.28 9.23 6.29
CA HIS A 255 1.70 9.60 6.21
C HIS A 255 2.07 10.30 4.90
N ASN A 256 1.51 9.85 3.76
CA ASN A 256 1.75 10.55 2.49
C ASN A 256 1.18 11.98 2.51
N ARG A 257 0.01 12.21 3.11
CA ARG A 257 -0.54 13.55 3.33
C ARG A 257 0.41 14.40 4.18
N ALA A 258 0.98 13.83 5.23
CA ALA A 258 1.94 14.53 6.09
C ALA A 258 3.22 14.90 5.34
N PHE A 259 3.80 13.97 4.57
CA PHE A 259 4.97 14.25 3.72
C PHE A 259 4.68 15.33 2.68
N GLN A 260 3.51 15.27 2.02
CA GLN A 260 3.09 16.27 1.05
C GLN A 260 2.96 17.66 1.69
N TYR A 261 2.31 17.76 2.83
CA TYR A 261 2.13 19.03 3.55
C TYR A 261 3.47 19.65 3.96
N ARG A 262 4.42 18.82 4.39
CA ARG A 262 5.79 19.23 4.73
C ARG A 262 6.71 19.36 3.52
N ARG A 263 6.21 19.17 2.29
CA ARG A 263 6.96 19.21 1.02
C ARG A 263 8.20 18.31 1.04
N MET A 264 8.08 17.15 1.71
CA MET A 264 9.17 16.19 1.81
C MET A 264 9.24 15.32 0.55
N GLU A 265 10.47 15.01 0.13
CA GLU A 265 10.74 14.02 -0.93
C GLU A 265 10.72 12.62 -0.31
N ALA A 266 9.53 12.13 -0.04
CA ALA A 266 9.31 10.86 0.62
C ALA A 266 7.98 10.22 0.17
N VAL A 267 7.91 8.90 0.30
CA VAL A 267 6.69 8.12 0.05
C VAL A 267 6.49 7.06 1.14
N TYR A 268 5.24 6.83 1.49
CA TYR A 268 4.84 5.79 2.43
C TYR A 268 4.04 4.70 1.73
N LEU A 269 4.51 3.45 1.79
CA LEU A 269 4.01 2.31 1.02
C LEU A 269 3.46 1.20 1.91
N PRO A 270 2.45 0.45 1.46
CA PRO A 270 2.11 -0.83 2.08
C PRO A 270 3.12 -1.90 1.66
N PHE A 271 3.70 -2.60 2.63
CA PHE A 271 4.56 -3.76 2.44
C PHE A 271 3.87 -5.01 2.97
N LEU A 272 3.34 -5.83 2.06
CA LEU A 272 2.86 -7.17 2.41
C LEU A 272 4.06 -8.07 2.65
N VAL A 273 4.20 -8.52 3.89
CA VAL A 273 5.32 -9.37 4.32
C VAL A 273 4.79 -10.50 5.16
N ALA A 274 4.82 -11.72 4.64
CA ALA A 274 4.46 -12.88 5.44
C ALA A 274 5.46 -13.11 6.60
N PRO A 275 5.04 -13.74 7.72
CA PRO A 275 5.91 -13.94 8.88
C PRO A 275 7.26 -14.63 8.60
N ALA A 276 7.29 -15.52 7.61
CA ALA A 276 8.51 -16.21 7.17
C ALA A 276 9.45 -15.33 6.31
N GLN A 277 8.92 -14.24 5.74
CA GLN A 277 9.63 -13.38 4.79
C GLN A 277 10.30 -12.15 5.44
N MET A 278 10.25 -12.02 6.76
CA MET A 278 10.77 -10.84 7.44
C MET A 278 12.29 -10.63 7.20
N ARG A 279 13.08 -11.71 7.17
CA ARG A 279 14.52 -11.64 6.83
C ARG A 279 14.73 -11.13 5.40
N ASP A 280 13.93 -11.62 4.46
CA ASP A 280 13.96 -11.19 3.05
C ASP A 280 13.61 -9.69 2.91
N PHE A 281 12.61 -9.22 3.65
CA PHE A 281 12.24 -7.80 3.69
C PHE A 281 13.38 -6.92 4.23
N PHE A 282 14.05 -7.31 5.32
CA PHE A 282 15.20 -6.55 5.83
C PHE A 282 16.33 -6.47 4.82
N GLY A 283 16.66 -7.61 4.16
CA GLY A 283 17.66 -7.62 3.09
C GLY A 283 17.31 -6.74 1.90
N LEU A 284 16.01 -6.57 1.60
CA LEU A 284 15.54 -5.61 0.62
C LEU A 284 15.67 -4.17 1.14
N ALA A 285 15.24 -3.90 2.37
CA ALA A 285 15.27 -2.58 2.99
C ALA A 285 16.67 -2.00 3.16
N GLU A 286 17.70 -2.83 3.13
CA GLU A 286 19.10 -2.38 3.09
C GLU A 286 19.55 -1.92 1.70
N ARG A 287 18.98 -2.47 0.64
CA ARG A 287 19.32 -2.16 -0.76
C ARG A 287 18.53 -0.99 -1.34
N LEU A 288 17.35 -0.73 -0.81
CA LEU A 288 16.51 0.41 -1.15
C LEU A 288 16.68 1.52 -0.11
N PRO A 289 16.36 2.79 -0.42
CA PRO A 289 16.44 3.91 0.53
C PRO A 289 15.29 3.89 1.56
N VAL A 290 15.05 2.72 2.18
CA VAL A 290 14.05 2.58 3.23
C VAL A 290 14.58 3.23 4.50
N ALA A 291 13.92 4.31 4.92
CA ALA A 291 14.32 5.10 6.06
C ALA A 291 13.62 4.66 7.36
N GLY A 292 12.42 4.09 7.26
CA GLY A 292 11.65 3.60 8.40
C GLY A 292 10.33 3.00 7.99
N PHE A 293 9.67 2.31 8.93
CA PHE A 293 8.35 1.72 8.69
C PHE A 293 7.58 1.46 9.98
N SER A 294 6.26 1.52 9.88
CA SER A 294 5.36 1.01 10.91
C SER A 294 5.31 -0.51 10.86
N VAL A 295 5.05 -1.12 12.01
CA VAL A 295 4.87 -2.56 12.13
C VAL A 295 3.53 -2.84 12.80
N THR A 296 2.72 -3.70 12.18
CA THR A 296 1.47 -4.14 12.78
C THR A 296 1.32 -5.66 12.75
N ILE A 297 0.12 -6.17 12.92
CA ILE A 297 -0.16 -7.61 12.96
C ILE A 297 0.38 -8.31 11.71
N PRO A 298 1.05 -9.47 11.87
CA PRO A 298 1.34 -10.20 13.11
C PRO A 298 2.77 -9.96 13.64
N HIS A 299 3.45 -8.89 13.25
CA HIS A 299 4.90 -8.76 13.31
C HIS A 299 5.45 -8.06 14.55
N LYS A 300 4.63 -7.29 15.30
CA LYS A 300 5.08 -6.40 16.40
C LYS A 300 6.01 -7.04 17.44
N GLN A 301 5.84 -8.34 17.72
CA GLN A 301 6.71 -9.09 18.65
C GLN A 301 7.91 -9.69 17.93
N LYS A 302 7.69 -10.31 16.76
CA LYS A 302 8.74 -11.03 16.04
C LYS A 302 9.83 -10.11 15.47
N ILE A 303 9.52 -8.84 15.24
CA ILE A 303 10.44 -7.87 14.65
C ILE A 303 11.63 -7.53 15.55
N LEU A 304 11.47 -7.66 16.87
CA LEU A 304 12.50 -7.38 17.87
C LEU A 304 13.86 -8.02 17.56
N ARG A 305 13.86 -9.25 17.02
CA ARG A 305 15.08 -10.01 16.70
C ARG A 305 15.84 -9.50 15.46
N TYR A 306 15.28 -8.56 14.73
CA TYR A 306 15.86 -7.96 13.54
C TYR A 306 16.38 -6.53 13.79
N LEU A 307 16.26 -6.04 15.02
CA LEU A 307 16.61 -4.67 15.39
C LEU A 307 17.89 -4.64 16.20
N ASP A 308 18.77 -3.70 15.87
CA ASP A 308 20.04 -3.50 16.58
C ASP A 308 19.82 -2.81 17.93
N ILE A 309 18.89 -1.86 17.97
CA ILE A 309 18.59 -1.05 19.18
C ILE A 309 17.08 -0.99 19.37
N VAL A 310 16.63 -1.35 20.55
CA VAL A 310 15.22 -1.30 20.94
C VAL A 310 15.09 -0.37 22.15
N ASP A 311 14.14 0.55 22.06
CA ASP A 311 13.76 1.44 23.16
C ASP A 311 13.40 0.66 24.44
N PRO A 312 13.78 1.13 25.66
CA PRO A 312 13.53 0.41 26.91
C PRO A 312 12.07 0.07 27.14
N LEU A 313 11.14 0.99 26.86
CA LEU A 313 9.70 0.75 26.98
C LEU A 313 9.23 -0.32 25.99
N ALA A 314 9.64 -0.22 24.72
CA ALA A 314 9.31 -1.22 23.71
C ALA A 314 9.86 -2.61 24.06
N ARG A 315 11.04 -2.68 24.67
CA ARG A 315 11.63 -3.93 25.16
C ARG A 315 10.79 -4.53 26.30
N ARG A 316 10.35 -3.74 27.25
CA ARG A 316 9.48 -4.17 28.35
C ARG A 316 8.11 -4.60 27.85
N ILE A 317 7.51 -3.86 26.91
CA ILE A 317 6.28 -4.22 26.24
C ILE A 317 6.47 -5.55 25.47
N GLY A 318 7.66 -5.83 24.97
CA GLY A 318 7.95 -6.98 24.11
C GLY A 318 7.35 -6.84 22.72
N ALA A 319 7.10 -5.60 22.24
CA ALA A 319 6.54 -5.31 20.93
C ALA A 319 7.01 -3.95 20.40
N VAL A 320 7.28 -3.89 19.11
CA VAL A 320 7.67 -2.69 18.37
C VAL A 320 6.64 -2.42 17.27
N ASN A 321 6.17 -1.18 17.15
CA ASN A 321 5.30 -0.75 16.05
C ASN A 321 5.96 0.32 15.15
N THR A 322 7.15 0.82 15.50
CA THR A 322 7.85 1.90 14.82
C THR A 322 9.31 1.54 14.66
N VAL A 323 9.77 1.44 13.41
CA VAL A 323 11.16 1.09 13.05
C VAL A 323 11.75 2.19 12.18
N TRP A 324 13.03 2.51 12.40
CA TRP A 324 13.76 3.45 11.56
C TRP A 324 15.24 3.10 11.49
N ARG A 325 15.91 3.60 10.45
CA ARG A 325 17.34 3.44 10.26
C ARG A 325 18.07 4.72 10.64
N LYS A 326 19.06 4.62 11.52
CA LYS A 326 19.93 5.75 11.91
C LYS A 326 21.36 5.26 12.10
N ALA A 327 22.33 5.92 11.45
CA ALA A 327 23.73 5.55 11.47
C ALA A 327 23.97 4.07 11.09
N GLY A 328 23.29 3.58 10.04
CA GLY A 328 23.41 2.20 9.58
C GLY A 328 22.66 1.15 10.41
N LYS A 329 22.14 1.50 11.60
CA LYS A 329 21.48 0.58 12.54
C LYS A 329 19.98 0.68 12.47
N TRP A 330 19.27 -0.45 12.56
CA TRP A 330 17.83 -0.53 12.72
C TRP A 330 17.43 -0.33 14.18
N ARG A 331 16.59 0.65 14.43
CA ARG A 331 16.07 1.01 15.74
C ARG A 331 14.57 0.76 15.81
N GLY A 332 14.07 0.41 17.01
CA GLY A 332 12.65 0.18 17.23
C GLY A 332 12.14 0.82 18.48
N SER A 333 10.91 1.35 18.42
CA SER A 333 10.15 1.86 19.55
C SER A 333 8.68 1.44 19.45
N ASN A 334 7.91 1.78 20.48
CA ASN A 334 6.48 1.53 20.53
C ASN A 334 5.70 2.83 20.73
N THR A 335 5.17 3.39 19.66
CA THR A 335 4.37 4.62 19.69
C THR A 335 2.90 4.39 20.06
N ASP A 336 2.42 3.13 20.13
CA ASP A 336 1.10 2.80 20.65
C ASP A 336 0.96 3.25 22.12
N ALA A 337 2.06 3.24 22.87
CA ALA A 337 2.13 3.73 24.24
C ALA A 337 1.64 5.18 24.34
N ALA A 338 2.21 6.09 23.54
CA ALA A 338 1.77 7.48 23.46
C ALA A 338 0.34 7.60 22.92
N GLY A 339 -0.01 6.72 21.95
CA GLY A 339 -1.37 6.62 21.42
C GLY A 339 -2.44 6.38 22.48
N VAL A 340 -2.08 5.77 23.61
CA VAL A 340 -3.00 5.55 24.74
C VAL A 340 -2.89 6.64 25.77
N THR A 341 -1.67 6.95 26.22
CA THR A 341 -1.48 7.87 27.35
C THR A 341 -1.89 9.30 27.02
N VAL A 342 -1.58 9.80 25.83
CA VAL A 342 -1.87 11.19 25.44
C VAL A 342 -3.38 11.46 25.34
N PRO A 343 -4.20 10.68 24.59
CA PRO A 343 -5.64 10.92 24.58
C PRO A 343 -6.28 10.79 25.97
N LEU A 344 -5.85 9.82 26.77
CA LEU A 344 -6.41 9.60 28.08
C LEU A 344 -6.07 10.74 29.06
N SER A 345 -4.83 11.27 29.03
CA SER A 345 -4.39 12.39 29.90
C SER A 345 -5.12 13.71 29.64
N ASN A 346 -5.79 13.85 28.49
CA ASN A 346 -6.64 15.01 28.21
C ASN A 346 -7.96 14.99 28.99
N HIS A 347 -8.33 13.85 29.58
CA HIS A 347 -9.60 13.66 30.29
C HIS A 347 -9.45 13.37 31.78
N LEU A 348 -8.30 12.83 32.20
CA LEU A 348 -8.02 12.54 33.60
C LEU A 348 -6.52 12.60 33.92
N ARG A 349 -6.20 12.84 35.22
CA ARG A 349 -4.83 12.72 35.69
C ARG A 349 -4.47 11.23 35.83
N LEU A 350 -3.46 10.76 35.07
CA LEU A 350 -3.08 9.35 35.05
C LEU A 350 -2.50 8.82 36.36
N HIS A 351 -1.73 9.66 37.07
CA HIS A 351 -1.12 9.27 38.37
C HIS A 351 -2.18 8.92 39.43
N ASN A 352 -2.13 7.71 39.95
CA ASN A 352 -3.11 7.08 40.84
C ASN A 352 -4.50 6.80 40.25
N ALA A 353 -4.75 7.08 38.98
CA ALA A 353 -6.00 6.71 38.34
C ALA A 353 -6.19 5.17 38.31
N SER A 354 -7.39 4.72 38.60
CA SER A 354 -7.78 3.31 38.42
C SER A 354 -8.22 3.04 37.01
N VAL A 355 -7.50 2.18 36.30
CA VAL A 355 -7.77 1.90 34.87
C VAL A 355 -8.01 0.42 34.63
N LEU A 356 -9.19 0.08 34.10
CA LEU A 356 -9.50 -1.24 33.62
C LEU A 356 -9.04 -1.39 32.16
N ILE A 357 -8.23 -2.40 31.86
CA ILE A 357 -7.87 -2.75 30.49
C ILE A 357 -8.52 -4.07 30.11
N VAL A 358 -9.34 -4.06 29.05
CA VAL A 358 -9.99 -5.24 28.50
C VAL A 358 -9.17 -5.75 27.34
N GLY A 359 -8.53 -6.91 27.52
CA GLY A 359 -7.67 -7.56 26.51
C GLY A 359 -6.30 -7.95 27.05
N ASN A 360 -5.60 -8.79 26.29
CA ASN A 360 -4.26 -9.30 26.64
C ASN A 360 -3.33 -9.42 25.41
N GLY A 361 -3.71 -8.76 24.29
CA GLY A 361 -2.93 -8.70 23.06
C GLY A 361 -1.84 -7.65 23.08
N GLY A 362 -1.20 -7.38 21.93
CA GLY A 362 -0.12 -6.39 21.80
C GLY A 362 -0.55 -4.98 22.16
N ALA A 363 -1.77 -4.56 21.78
CA ALA A 363 -2.31 -3.24 22.14
C ALA A 363 -2.57 -3.11 23.64
N ALA A 364 -3.21 -4.12 24.26
CA ALA A 364 -3.42 -4.16 25.70
C ALA A 364 -2.10 -4.11 26.48
N ARG A 365 -1.08 -4.81 26.00
CA ARG A 365 0.27 -4.81 26.58
C ARG A 365 0.93 -3.42 26.52
N SER A 366 0.82 -2.74 25.37
CA SER A 366 1.31 -1.37 25.21
C SER A 366 0.59 -0.41 26.15
N ALA A 367 -0.74 -0.51 26.27
CA ALA A 367 -1.55 0.29 27.18
C ALA A 367 -1.17 0.04 28.65
N ALA A 368 -1.11 -1.22 29.07
CA ALA A 368 -0.84 -1.60 30.45
C ALA A 368 0.54 -1.10 30.91
N CYS A 369 1.59 -1.33 30.11
CA CYS A 369 2.94 -0.87 30.45
C CYS A 369 3.04 0.67 30.48
N ALA A 370 2.46 1.35 29.47
CA ALA A 370 2.54 2.80 29.38
C ALA A 370 1.76 3.51 30.50
N LEU A 371 0.57 3.03 30.83
CA LEU A 371 -0.25 3.60 31.91
C LEU A 371 0.33 3.29 33.31
N SER A 372 0.91 2.09 33.48
CA SER A 372 1.65 1.77 34.72
C SER A 372 2.85 2.71 34.90
N ASP A 373 3.62 3.01 33.84
CA ASP A 373 4.73 3.98 33.88
C ASP A 373 4.26 5.41 34.21
N ALA A 374 3.04 5.74 33.79
CA ALA A 374 2.41 7.01 34.13
C ALA A 374 1.85 7.03 35.55
N GLY A 375 2.02 5.96 36.35
CA GLY A 375 1.61 5.84 37.73
C GLY A 375 0.13 5.47 37.92
N ALA A 376 -0.55 4.96 36.94
CA ALA A 376 -1.92 4.45 37.03
C ALA A 376 -1.96 3.06 37.71
N ARG A 377 -3.03 2.81 38.47
CA ARG A 377 -3.34 1.49 39.03
C ARG A 377 -4.15 0.67 38.00
N ILE A 378 -3.54 -0.39 37.48
CA ILE A 378 -4.09 -1.14 36.36
C ILE A 378 -4.78 -2.42 36.82
N ALA A 379 -6.01 -2.61 36.39
CA ALA A 379 -6.71 -3.90 36.42
C ALA A 379 -6.80 -4.45 34.99
N LEU A 380 -6.50 -5.75 34.82
CA LEU A 380 -6.50 -6.43 33.54
C LEU A 380 -7.55 -7.54 33.51
N VAL A 381 -8.37 -7.57 32.48
CA VAL A 381 -9.35 -8.64 32.22
C VAL A 381 -9.23 -9.12 30.79
N GLY A 382 -9.49 -10.43 30.56
CA GLY A 382 -9.49 -11.00 29.21
C GLY A 382 -9.84 -12.48 29.23
N ARG A 383 -10.15 -13.05 28.05
CA ARG A 383 -10.60 -14.44 27.90
C ARG A 383 -9.61 -15.50 28.40
N ASN A 384 -8.31 -15.23 28.30
CA ASN A 384 -7.28 -16.19 28.71
C ASN A 384 -6.62 -15.69 30.01
N ALA A 385 -7.01 -16.31 31.13
CA ALA A 385 -6.57 -15.92 32.46
C ALA A 385 -5.04 -16.04 32.65
N ASP A 386 -4.36 -17.03 32.03
CA ASP A 386 -2.90 -17.20 32.17
C ASP A 386 -2.15 -16.07 31.47
N ARG A 387 -2.59 -15.68 30.28
CA ARG A 387 -2.01 -14.51 29.57
C ARG A 387 -2.28 -13.21 30.30
N VAL A 388 -3.46 -13.05 30.92
CA VAL A 388 -3.78 -11.88 31.76
C VAL A 388 -2.85 -11.83 32.95
N ARG A 389 -2.69 -12.93 33.71
CA ARG A 389 -1.76 -13.02 34.84
C ARG A 389 -0.32 -12.76 34.44
N SER A 390 0.13 -13.30 33.31
CA SER A 390 1.47 -13.04 32.80
C SER A 390 1.70 -11.57 32.48
N LEU A 391 0.73 -10.91 31.84
CA LEU A 391 0.80 -9.48 31.53
C LEU A 391 0.74 -8.64 32.80
N ALA A 392 -0.13 -8.96 33.72
CA ALA A 392 -0.25 -8.28 35.02
C ALA A 392 1.09 -8.27 35.77
N LYS A 393 1.79 -9.40 35.82
CA LYS A 393 3.13 -9.50 36.43
C LYS A 393 4.16 -8.58 35.75
N ILE A 394 4.14 -8.46 34.40
CA ILE A 394 5.08 -7.61 33.67
C ILE A 394 4.85 -6.12 33.96
N CYS A 395 3.60 -5.71 34.12
CA CYS A 395 3.22 -4.30 34.26
C CYS A 395 2.94 -3.88 35.71
N GLY A 396 3.08 -4.77 36.72
CA GLY A 396 2.70 -4.49 38.09
C GLY A 396 1.19 -4.24 38.26
N ALA A 397 0.37 -4.93 37.46
CA ALA A 397 -1.09 -4.77 37.40
C ALA A 397 -1.81 -5.89 38.19
N GLU A 398 -3.10 -5.69 38.48
CA GLU A 398 -3.99 -6.70 39.06
C GLU A 398 -4.66 -7.48 37.93
N ALA A 399 -4.67 -8.81 38.03
CA ALA A 399 -5.48 -9.69 37.15
C ALA A 399 -6.87 -9.87 37.76
N VAL A 400 -7.91 -9.46 37.05
CA VAL A 400 -9.32 -9.49 37.51
C VAL A 400 -10.13 -10.47 36.67
N LEU A 401 -11.06 -11.19 37.31
CA LEU A 401 -12.02 -12.02 36.60
C LEU A 401 -13.23 -11.20 36.14
N ALA A 402 -13.84 -11.58 35.03
CA ALA A 402 -14.97 -10.84 34.46
C ALA A 402 -16.18 -10.76 35.44
N GLU A 403 -16.38 -11.82 36.23
CA GLU A 403 -17.45 -11.93 37.23
C GLU A 403 -17.29 -10.94 38.40
N GLN A 404 -16.09 -10.41 38.60
CA GLN A 404 -15.80 -9.42 39.66
C GLN A 404 -16.09 -7.98 39.22
N LEU A 405 -16.23 -7.71 37.92
CA LEU A 405 -16.39 -6.36 37.37
C LEU A 405 -17.67 -5.63 37.84
N PRO A 406 -18.84 -6.31 38.05
CA PRO A 406 -20.05 -5.65 38.50
C PRO A 406 -19.92 -4.98 39.88
N GLN A 407 -18.97 -5.39 40.69
CA GLN A 407 -18.71 -4.89 42.04
C GLN A 407 -17.58 -3.82 42.09
N ARG A 408 -17.03 -3.44 40.92
CA ARG A 408 -15.89 -2.54 40.80
C ARG A 408 -16.24 -1.35 39.92
N TYR A 409 -15.58 -0.23 40.15
CA TYR A 409 -15.69 0.96 39.33
C TYR A 409 -14.30 1.57 39.10
N PHE A 410 -14.09 2.15 37.92
CA PHE A 410 -12.79 2.66 37.50
C PHE A 410 -12.90 4.10 36.96
N ASP A 411 -11.82 4.86 37.09
CA ASP A 411 -11.74 6.19 36.50
C ASP A 411 -11.75 6.10 34.96
N ALA A 412 -11.13 5.04 34.40
CA ALA A 412 -11.13 4.79 32.97
C ALA A 412 -11.17 3.30 32.62
N LEU A 413 -11.72 3.02 31.44
CA LEU A 413 -11.71 1.72 30.77
C LEU A 413 -11.01 1.87 29.43
N VAL A 414 -10.04 0.99 29.13
CA VAL A 414 -9.35 0.90 27.84
C VAL A 414 -9.70 -0.46 27.21
N HIS A 415 -10.46 -0.41 26.12
CA HIS A 415 -10.81 -1.62 25.35
C HIS A 415 -9.78 -1.87 24.27
N ALA A 416 -9.10 -3.02 24.36
CA ALA A 416 -7.99 -3.42 23.48
C ALA A 416 -8.19 -4.85 22.91
N THR A 417 -9.45 -5.19 22.58
CA THR A 417 -9.81 -6.45 21.92
C THR A 417 -10.33 -6.19 20.49
N PRO A 418 -10.46 -7.24 19.66
CA PRO A 418 -11.08 -7.09 18.33
C PRO A 418 -12.62 -6.98 18.35
N LEU A 419 -13.29 -7.08 19.51
CA LEU A 419 -14.74 -6.93 19.58
C LEU A 419 -15.16 -5.54 19.09
N GLY A 420 -16.19 -5.46 18.28
CA GLY A 420 -16.63 -4.22 17.64
C GLY A 420 -15.91 -3.90 16.33
N MET A 421 -14.88 -4.67 15.90
CA MET A 421 -14.29 -4.62 14.57
C MET A 421 -15.01 -5.53 13.58
N TYR A 422 -14.87 -5.26 12.28
CA TYR A 422 -15.27 -6.21 11.25
C TYR A 422 -14.56 -7.57 11.42
N PRO A 423 -15.29 -8.72 11.26
CA PRO A 423 -16.72 -8.83 10.97
C PRO A 423 -17.62 -8.74 12.22
N HIS A 424 -17.09 -8.60 13.42
CA HIS A 424 -17.77 -8.65 14.71
C HIS A 424 -18.22 -7.27 15.22
N VAL A 425 -18.81 -6.46 14.36
CA VAL A 425 -19.14 -5.04 14.63
C VAL A 425 -20.16 -4.84 15.75
N ASN A 426 -21.05 -5.82 15.97
CA ASN A 426 -22.09 -5.76 16.99
C ASN A 426 -21.65 -6.35 18.35
N ASP A 427 -20.44 -6.91 18.43
CA ASP A 427 -19.95 -7.51 19.65
C ASP A 427 -19.45 -6.46 20.64
N CYS A 428 -19.83 -6.63 21.89
CA CYS A 428 -19.38 -5.79 23.00
C CYS A 428 -18.99 -6.65 24.20
N PHE A 429 -17.94 -6.29 24.92
CA PHE A 429 -17.52 -7.01 26.13
C PHE A 429 -18.54 -6.87 27.27
N PHE A 430 -19.24 -5.74 27.35
CA PHE A 430 -20.17 -5.43 28.40
C PHE A 430 -21.62 -5.59 27.93
N ASN A 431 -22.39 -6.42 28.63
CA ASN A 431 -23.82 -6.60 28.35
C ASN A 431 -24.73 -5.67 29.17
N GLY A 432 -24.18 -4.95 30.17
CA GLY A 432 -24.90 -4.07 31.09
C GLY A 432 -24.18 -2.73 31.27
N GLY A 433 -24.16 -2.23 32.50
CA GLY A 433 -23.47 -0.99 32.86
C GLY A 433 -21.97 -1.08 32.63
N ILE A 434 -21.40 0.01 32.09
CA ILE A 434 -19.98 0.13 31.88
C ILE A 434 -19.35 0.71 33.16
N PRO A 435 -18.44 0.00 33.84
CA PRO A 435 -17.95 0.35 35.17
C PRO A 435 -16.81 1.37 35.12
N ALA A 436 -16.95 2.46 34.36
CA ALA A 436 -15.93 3.50 34.25
C ALA A 436 -16.55 4.85 33.86
N ASP A 437 -15.88 5.97 34.21
CA ASP A 437 -16.29 7.32 33.79
C ASP A 437 -15.80 7.66 32.38
N VAL A 438 -14.56 7.26 32.06
CA VAL A 438 -13.95 7.46 30.73
C VAL A 438 -13.84 6.11 30.03
N VAL A 439 -14.34 6.01 28.81
CA VAL A 439 -14.29 4.80 27.98
C VAL A 439 -13.44 5.06 26.74
N PHE A 440 -12.31 4.40 26.66
CA PHE A 440 -11.40 4.46 25.52
C PHE A 440 -11.48 3.15 24.73
N ASP A 441 -12.06 3.19 23.55
CA ASP A 441 -12.06 2.06 22.62
C ASP A 441 -10.94 2.21 21.59
N MET A 442 -10.02 1.25 21.51
CA MET A 442 -8.93 1.27 20.54
C MET A 442 -9.35 0.88 19.13
N VAL A 443 -10.55 0.38 18.93
CA VAL A 443 -11.11 0.11 17.61
C VAL A 443 -11.40 1.45 16.91
N TYR A 444 -10.88 1.62 15.69
CA TYR A 444 -11.08 2.83 14.88
C TYR A 444 -11.88 2.58 13.59
N ASN A 445 -12.13 1.33 13.25
CA ASN A 445 -12.98 0.93 12.13
C ASN A 445 -13.93 -0.22 12.57
N PRO A 446 -15.24 0.06 12.71
CA PRO A 446 -15.95 1.30 12.42
C PRO A 446 -15.57 2.46 13.37
N LEU A 447 -15.92 3.70 12.99
CA LEU A 447 -15.66 4.90 13.81
C LEU A 447 -16.45 4.90 15.12
N GLU A 448 -17.62 4.29 15.13
CA GLU A 448 -18.45 4.07 16.30
C GLU A 448 -18.70 2.58 16.48
N THR A 449 -18.21 2.06 17.59
CA THR A 449 -18.45 0.66 17.99
C THR A 449 -19.65 0.56 18.92
N GLU A 450 -20.18 -0.64 19.10
CA GLU A 450 -21.24 -0.90 20.07
C GLU A 450 -20.84 -0.45 21.49
N LEU A 451 -19.59 -0.62 21.88
CA LEU A 451 -19.05 -0.14 23.17
C LEU A 451 -19.14 1.39 23.29
N THR A 452 -18.69 2.12 22.26
CA THR A 452 -18.70 3.59 22.29
C THR A 452 -20.10 4.17 22.24
N ARG A 453 -21.01 3.52 21.52
CA ARG A 453 -22.44 3.88 21.50
C ARG A 453 -23.07 3.75 22.89
N ARG A 454 -22.93 2.56 23.51
CA ARG A 454 -23.46 2.30 24.86
C ARG A 454 -22.85 3.20 25.93
N ALA A 455 -21.55 3.48 25.83
CA ALA A 455 -20.87 4.39 26.76
C ALA A 455 -21.50 5.80 26.68
N ARG A 456 -21.78 6.30 25.50
CA ARG A 456 -22.42 7.60 25.31
C ARG A 456 -23.85 7.63 25.86
N GLU A 457 -24.63 6.58 25.62
CA GLU A 457 -25.99 6.42 26.16
C GLU A 457 -26.02 6.40 27.69
N GLN A 458 -24.93 5.90 28.31
CA GLN A 458 -24.75 5.91 29.77
C GLN A 458 -24.09 7.19 30.29
N GLY A 459 -23.96 8.25 29.46
CA GLY A 459 -23.39 9.55 29.88
C GLY A 459 -21.87 9.52 30.14
N LYS A 460 -21.14 8.51 29.62
CA LYS A 460 -19.69 8.37 29.81
C LYS A 460 -18.92 9.26 28.85
N THR A 461 -17.73 9.69 29.24
CA THR A 461 -16.77 10.32 28.33
C THR A 461 -16.16 9.27 27.40
N VAL A 462 -16.26 9.49 26.10
CA VAL A 462 -15.79 8.52 25.08
C VAL A 462 -14.56 9.02 24.36
N ILE A 463 -13.48 8.21 24.36
CA ILE A 463 -12.28 8.39 23.54
C ILE A 463 -12.32 7.34 22.43
N ARG A 464 -12.27 7.80 21.18
CA ARG A 464 -12.35 6.91 20.00
C ARG A 464 -10.98 6.42 19.58
N GLY A 465 -10.90 5.22 19.03
CA GLY A 465 -9.69 4.60 18.50
C GLY A 465 -8.94 5.44 17.45
N MET A 466 -9.67 6.30 16.73
CA MET A 466 -9.07 7.26 15.81
C MET A 466 -8.09 8.21 16.49
N GLN A 467 -8.33 8.61 17.74
CA GLN A 467 -7.40 9.47 18.50
C GLN A 467 -6.10 8.73 18.78
N MET A 468 -6.18 7.45 19.16
CA MET A 468 -5.00 6.60 19.29
C MET A 468 -4.25 6.45 17.97
N PHE A 469 -4.98 6.13 16.91
CA PHE A 469 -4.39 5.92 15.58
C PHE A 469 -3.63 7.15 15.08
N VAL A 470 -4.19 8.32 15.23
CA VAL A 470 -3.54 9.57 14.83
C VAL A 470 -2.34 9.89 15.74
N GLU A 471 -2.48 9.76 17.07
CA GLU A 471 -1.38 10.06 18.00
C GLU A 471 -0.15 9.18 17.72
N GLN A 472 -0.34 7.86 17.57
CA GLN A 472 0.77 6.96 17.24
C GLN A 472 1.43 7.29 15.91
N ALA A 473 0.63 7.71 14.89
CA ALA A 473 1.13 8.09 13.58
C ALA A 473 1.90 9.43 13.61
N VAL A 474 1.44 10.38 14.42
CA VAL A 474 2.16 11.63 14.71
C VAL A 474 3.55 11.33 15.29
N ARG A 475 3.62 10.47 16.31
CA ARG A 475 4.90 10.08 16.94
C ARG A 475 5.81 9.31 15.96
N GLN A 476 5.26 8.49 15.11
CA GLN A 476 6.01 7.83 14.04
C GLN A 476 6.63 8.85 13.08
N PHE A 477 5.83 9.79 12.59
CA PHE A 477 6.31 10.84 11.70
C PHE A 477 7.45 11.65 12.33
N GLU A 478 7.28 12.11 13.57
CA GLU A 478 8.29 12.88 14.32
C GLU A 478 9.58 12.08 14.55
N THR A 479 9.45 10.79 14.89
CA THR A 479 10.59 9.88 15.08
C THR A 479 11.40 9.71 13.79
N TRP A 480 10.73 9.57 12.66
CA TRP A 480 11.38 9.34 11.36
C TRP A 480 12.00 10.58 10.75
N THR A 481 11.36 11.72 10.94
CA THR A 481 11.70 12.95 10.23
C THR A 481 12.45 13.96 11.08
N GLY A 482 12.30 13.90 12.38
CA GLY A 482 12.78 14.93 13.30
C GLY A 482 12.01 16.25 13.19
N GLN A 483 10.88 16.27 12.47
CA GLN A 483 10.05 17.46 12.28
C GLN A 483 8.71 17.32 12.99
N PRO A 484 8.08 18.42 13.44
CA PRO A 484 6.74 18.39 14.01
C PRO A 484 5.73 17.84 13.00
N ALA A 485 4.90 16.89 13.41
CA ALA A 485 3.88 16.32 12.55
C ALA A 485 2.75 17.32 12.25
N PRO A 486 2.21 17.39 11.05
CA PRO A 486 1.05 18.19 10.71
C PRO A 486 -0.24 17.48 11.14
N ARG A 487 -0.49 17.41 12.46
CA ARG A 487 -1.56 16.63 13.10
C ARG A 487 -2.91 16.80 12.42
N SER A 488 -3.39 18.02 12.23
CA SER A 488 -4.71 18.28 11.61
C SER A 488 -4.85 17.72 10.20
N GLN A 489 -3.76 17.73 9.41
CA GLN A 489 -3.75 17.13 8.07
C GLN A 489 -3.78 15.61 8.13
N MET A 490 -3.11 15.02 9.12
CA MET A 490 -3.10 13.57 9.34
C MET A 490 -4.47 13.08 9.80
N GLU A 491 -5.13 13.81 10.71
CA GLU A 491 -6.52 13.53 11.14
C GLU A 491 -7.50 13.58 9.98
N LYS A 492 -7.44 14.66 9.19
CA LYS A 492 -8.29 14.81 8.01
C LYS A 492 -8.09 13.65 7.03
N ALA A 493 -6.84 13.29 6.73
CA ALA A 493 -6.54 12.18 5.84
C ALA A 493 -7.01 10.82 6.39
N ALA A 494 -6.96 10.61 7.70
CA ALA A 494 -7.46 9.41 8.34
C ALA A 494 -8.99 9.28 8.19
N MET A 495 -9.72 10.38 8.44
CA MET A 495 -11.18 10.41 8.29
C MET A 495 -11.62 10.21 6.83
N GLU A 496 -10.97 10.90 5.88
CA GLU A 496 -11.22 10.73 4.44
C GLU A 496 -10.98 9.29 3.99
N ALA A 497 -9.88 8.66 4.45
CA ALA A 497 -9.56 7.30 4.08
C ALA A 497 -10.54 6.26 4.64
N LEU A 498 -11.04 6.46 5.87
CA LEU A 498 -12.06 5.58 6.45
C LEU A 498 -13.42 5.69 5.74
N SER A 499 -13.83 6.90 5.37
CA SER A 499 -15.09 7.08 4.63
C SER A 499 -15.08 6.42 3.24
N CYS A 500 -13.90 6.16 2.68
CA CYS A 500 -13.77 5.41 1.43
C CYS A 500 -13.76 3.88 1.62
N LEU A 501 -13.63 3.37 2.87
CA LEU A 501 -13.68 1.94 3.20
C LEU A 501 -15.07 1.48 3.69
N ALA A 502 -15.90 2.41 4.17
CA ALA A 502 -17.28 2.20 4.57
C ALA A 502 -18.21 2.18 3.35
#